data_68e9597177258215fe81bc71e1baae84
#
_entry.id   68e9597177258215fe81bc71e1baae84
#
_cell.length_a   1.000
_cell.length_b   1.000
_cell.length_c   1.000
_cell.angle_alpha   90.00
_cell.angle_beta   90.00
_cell.angle_gamma   90.00
#
_symmetry.space_group_name_H-M   'P 1'
#
loop_
_entity.id
_entity.type
_entity.pdbx_description
1 polymer ?
#
loop_
_entity_poly.entity_id
_entity_poly.type
_entity_poly.pdbx_seq_one_letter_code
_entity_poly.pdbx_strand_id
1 'polypeptide(L)'
;MKKKLVSALMCATMAVTMLAGCGNGSKNGTEAADGGTEAAESKVVTNTYGDSKGTHLEMWTFVELHAQHYGTMVEQWNKDHPDKTIEITCTTYPYGDMHTKLLTSLEAGTGAPDICDVEVGQFPNVVAGQDKWLVPLDDYAKDYMSTMVPARMETYQGSDGHYYGAPYHVGATVMYYNVKAMGDAMGLSQADVIAKIDGVKTWDDYEALGTEYVEAAGEKGTKYWTSVDTGGTDWLWLAMAEYGEDWTGGFDGKANVQLDSVKKMLTMQQKWLKSDLAEVSPDGHVDLEAGFQNIMDHNIVSFPKAMWYMSRFTNYMPDEKGNWYIAKCPTFEEGQKCSVGIGGTGTVVTQQSKAKELAAEFLCWAKMSEVGEQNIWDTLGFDVCNTACWTNDTFAHNDENQYNQFFINYPYDVLNSIGMYNIGKISVVKISPTINENVCNTTLNEVLEDPDYSVDDALQELQDAVDMEQEE
;
A
#
# COMPACT_ATOMS: atom_id res chain seq x y z
N MET A 1 38.15 12.99 33.34
CA MET A 1 38.07 14.15 32.45
C MET A 1 38.76 13.80 31.14
N LYS A 2 38.06 13.33 30.13
CA LYS A 2 38.42 13.14 28.71
C LYS A 2 37.50 12.07 28.12
N LYS A 3 36.21 12.37 27.97
CA LYS A 3 35.24 11.65 27.11
C LYS A 3 34.01 12.54 26.97
N LYS A 4 34.15 13.69 26.32
CA LYS A 4 33.05 14.54 25.85
C LYS A 4 33.64 15.46 24.76
N LEU A 5 33.84 14.93 23.55
CA LEU A 5 34.18 15.74 22.37
C LEU A 5 34.29 14.81 21.14
N VAL A 6 33.23 14.10 20.76
CA VAL A 6 33.16 13.45 19.44
C VAL A 6 31.75 13.48 18.81
N SER A 7 30.76 14.12 19.43
CA SER A 7 29.38 14.15 18.88
C SER A 7 28.97 15.53 18.32
N ALA A 8 29.85 16.25 17.69
CA ALA A 8 29.51 17.56 17.11
C ALA A 8 30.25 17.84 15.80
N LEU A 9 30.38 16.86 14.89
CA LEU A 9 31.00 17.09 13.57
C LEU A 9 30.54 16.09 12.51
N MET A 10 29.24 15.94 12.31
CA MET A 10 28.69 15.22 11.15
C MET A 10 27.41 15.86 10.59
N CYS A 11 27.25 17.15 10.73
CA CYS A 11 26.19 17.93 10.08
C CYS A 11 26.77 19.07 9.25
N ALA A 12 27.68 18.79 8.33
CA ALA A 12 28.09 19.78 7.32
C ALA A 12 29.05 19.12 6.31
N THR A 13 28.53 18.38 5.34
CA THR A 13 29.18 18.19 4.02
C THR A 13 28.28 17.32 3.12
N MET A 14 27.26 17.90 2.55
CA MET A 14 26.73 17.50 1.23
C MET A 14 26.10 18.74 0.58
N ALA A 15 26.95 19.61 0.13
CA ALA A 15 26.64 20.57 -0.89
C ALA A 15 27.79 20.57 -1.88
N VAL A 16 27.44 20.57 -3.17
CA VAL A 16 28.30 20.76 -4.35
C VAL A 16 28.87 19.48 -4.99
N THR A 17 28.15 18.99 -6.00
CA THR A 17 28.71 18.88 -7.35
C THR A 17 27.57 18.90 -8.39
N MET A 18 27.27 20.07 -8.92
CA MET A 18 26.71 20.21 -10.27
C MET A 18 27.87 20.18 -11.26
N LEU A 19 27.74 19.45 -12.38
CA LEU A 19 27.97 19.97 -13.74
C LEU A 19 27.86 18.88 -14.82
N ALA A 20 26.87 19.10 -15.68
CA ALA A 20 26.91 18.98 -17.13
C ALA A 20 26.90 17.59 -17.80
N GLY A 21 25.83 17.37 -18.54
CA GLY A 21 25.75 16.41 -19.65
C GLY A 21 24.44 16.58 -20.41
N CYS A 22 24.41 17.46 -21.42
CA CYS A 22 23.30 17.58 -22.38
C CYS A 22 23.19 16.30 -23.24
N GLY A 23 21.99 15.76 -23.40
CA GLY A 23 21.64 14.74 -24.39
C GLY A 23 20.14 14.67 -24.60
N ASN A 24 19.71 15.21 -25.75
CA ASN A 24 18.33 15.32 -26.22
C ASN A 24 17.76 13.94 -26.60
N GLY A 25 16.54 13.61 -26.17
CA GLY A 25 15.84 12.40 -26.59
C GLY A 25 14.43 12.31 -26.00
N SER A 26 13.48 12.87 -26.71
CA SER A 26 12.04 12.77 -26.47
C SER A 26 11.57 11.31 -26.42
N LYS A 27 10.91 10.87 -25.36
CA LYS A 27 9.89 9.79 -25.38
C LYS A 27 8.89 10.01 -24.26
N ASN A 28 7.62 10.10 -24.65
CA ASN A 28 6.46 10.04 -23.77
C ASN A 28 6.50 8.72 -22.95
N GLY A 29 6.58 8.84 -21.64
CA GLY A 29 6.40 7.76 -20.67
C GLY A 29 5.45 8.26 -19.60
N THR A 30 4.30 7.64 -19.49
CA THR A 30 3.33 7.78 -18.41
C THR A 30 3.99 7.32 -17.11
N GLU A 31 4.20 8.23 -16.17
CA GLU A 31 4.73 7.91 -14.84
C GLU A 31 3.66 7.22 -13.99
N ALA A 32 4.07 6.10 -13.37
CA ALA A 32 3.23 5.26 -12.53
C ALA A 32 3.07 5.81 -11.12
N ALA A 33 1.91 5.56 -10.54
CA ALA A 33 1.55 5.92 -9.18
C ALA A 33 2.24 5.05 -8.14
N ASP A 34 2.88 5.74 -7.22
CA ASP A 34 3.16 5.54 -5.80
C ASP A 34 3.75 4.22 -5.28
N GLY A 35 4.89 4.39 -4.63
CA GLY A 35 5.59 3.44 -3.76
C GLY A 35 7.10 3.48 -3.89
N GLY A 36 7.77 4.51 -3.31
CA GLY A 36 9.21 4.46 -3.00
C GLY A 36 10.15 5.08 -4.03
N THR A 37 10.72 6.21 -3.64
CA THR A 37 12.02 6.82 -3.94
C THR A 37 12.67 6.60 -5.31
N GLU A 38 12.67 7.61 -6.17
CA GLU A 38 13.78 8.51 -6.45
C GLU A 38 13.33 9.69 -7.31
N ALA A 39 13.90 10.85 -6.97
CA ALA A 39 13.64 12.14 -7.51
C ALA A 39 13.97 12.26 -9.01
N ALA A 40 12.97 12.12 -9.84
CA ALA A 40 12.81 13.09 -10.91
C ALA A 40 12.27 14.35 -10.23
N GLU A 41 12.80 15.56 -10.52
CA GLU A 41 12.19 16.83 -10.08
C GLU A 41 10.74 16.84 -10.59
N SER A 42 9.81 16.32 -9.80
CA SER A 42 8.40 16.25 -10.16
C SER A 42 7.87 17.67 -10.11
N LYS A 43 7.52 18.13 -11.28
CA LYS A 43 7.01 19.47 -11.52
C LYS A 43 5.63 19.56 -10.90
N VAL A 44 5.37 20.62 -10.12
CA VAL A 44 4.01 20.93 -9.66
C VAL A 44 3.10 21.11 -10.88
N VAL A 45 2.01 20.34 -10.94
CA VAL A 45 1.03 20.37 -12.03
C VAL A 45 -0.32 20.79 -11.47
N THR A 46 -0.99 21.73 -12.12
CA THR A 46 -2.32 22.21 -11.70
C THR A 46 -3.29 22.11 -12.86
N ASN A 47 -4.41 21.45 -12.59
CA ASN A 47 -5.52 21.28 -13.55
C ASN A 47 -6.82 21.72 -12.89
N THR A 48 -7.70 22.39 -13.66
CA THR A 48 -9.03 22.81 -13.20
C THR A 48 -10.10 22.11 -14.03
N TYR A 49 -11.11 21.56 -13.36
CA TYR A 49 -12.19 20.78 -13.95
C TYR A 49 -13.56 21.29 -13.46
N GLY A 50 -14.61 20.97 -14.19
CA GLY A 50 -15.99 21.22 -13.79
C GLY A 50 -16.55 22.55 -14.27
N ASP A 51 -17.55 23.08 -13.56
CA ASP A 51 -18.29 24.27 -13.95
C ASP A 51 -17.68 25.53 -13.32
N SER A 52 -17.15 26.43 -14.14
CA SER A 52 -16.56 27.71 -13.70
C SER A 52 -17.53 28.66 -12.97
N LYS A 53 -18.81 28.33 -12.89
CA LYS A 53 -19.81 29.03 -12.11
C LYS A 53 -20.21 28.32 -10.84
N GLY A 54 -19.71 27.09 -10.66
CA GLY A 54 -19.91 26.27 -9.48
C GLY A 54 -19.15 26.78 -8.26
N THR A 55 -19.35 26.10 -7.14
CA THR A 55 -18.54 26.35 -5.94
C THR A 55 -17.11 25.91 -6.21
N HIS A 56 -16.15 26.80 -6.01
CA HIS A 56 -14.74 26.49 -6.20
C HIS A 56 -14.19 25.71 -5.01
N LEU A 57 -13.48 24.57 -5.31
CA LEU A 57 -12.75 23.74 -4.34
C LEU A 57 -11.29 23.61 -4.78
N GLU A 58 -10.38 23.74 -3.82
CA GLU A 58 -8.95 23.44 -3.98
C GLU A 58 -8.67 22.02 -3.49
N MET A 59 -8.00 21.20 -4.31
CA MET A 59 -7.60 19.84 -3.99
C MET A 59 -6.10 19.67 -4.18
N TRP A 60 -5.41 19.10 -3.16
CA TRP A 60 -4.00 18.74 -3.27
C TRP A 60 -3.83 17.23 -3.28
N THR A 61 -2.96 16.77 -4.18
CA THR A 61 -2.55 15.37 -4.29
C THR A 61 -1.07 15.29 -4.63
N PHE A 62 -0.51 14.09 -4.53
CA PHE A 62 0.86 13.76 -4.95
C PHE A 62 0.87 12.76 -6.12
N VAL A 63 -0.30 12.40 -6.64
CA VAL A 63 -0.48 11.45 -7.76
C VAL A 63 -1.35 12.08 -8.84
N GLU A 64 -0.83 12.19 -10.06
CA GLU A 64 -1.57 12.82 -11.18
C GLU A 64 -2.84 12.06 -11.54
N LEU A 65 -2.85 10.74 -11.46
CA LEU A 65 -4.05 9.91 -11.70
C LEU A 65 -5.16 10.17 -10.68
N HIS A 66 -4.81 10.55 -9.43
CA HIS A 66 -5.81 10.99 -8.45
C HIS A 66 -6.47 12.29 -8.89
N ALA A 67 -5.71 13.26 -9.39
CA ALA A 67 -6.27 14.50 -9.95
C ALA A 67 -7.20 14.22 -11.15
N GLN A 68 -6.86 13.26 -12.00
CA GLN A 68 -7.72 12.84 -13.13
C GLN A 68 -9.01 12.18 -12.63
N HIS A 69 -8.96 11.36 -11.58
CA HIS A 69 -10.15 10.80 -10.94
C HIS A 69 -11.11 11.91 -10.49
N TYR A 70 -10.62 12.91 -9.74
CA TYR A 70 -11.47 14.04 -9.31
C TYR A 70 -11.99 14.85 -10.47
N GLY A 71 -11.21 15.03 -11.54
CA GLY A 71 -11.65 15.67 -12.77
C GLY A 71 -12.86 14.96 -13.39
N THR A 72 -12.78 13.63 -13.52
CA THR A 72 -13.89 12.82 -14.03
C THR A 72 -15.11 12.88 -13.11
N MET A 73 -14.87 12.77 -11.79
CA MET A 73 -15.96 12.74 -10.82
C MET A 73 -16.68 14.08 -10.69
N VAL A 74 -15.99 15.22 -10.80
CA VAL A 74 -16.64 16.53 -10.75
C VAL A 74 -17.52 16.77 -11.99
N GLU A 75 -17.09 16.30 -13.16
CA GLU A 75 -17.91 16.35 -14.37
C GLU A 75 -19.20 15.52 -14.23
N GLN A 76 -19.12 14.35 -13.61
CA GLN A 76 -20.29 13.52 -13.35
C GLN A 76 -21.18 14.13 -12.26
N TRP A 77 -20.57 14.63 -11.16
CA TRP A 77 -21.29 15.33 -10.09
C TRP A 77 -22.13 16.46 -10.61
N ASN A 78 -21.57 17.33 -11.46
CA ASN A 78 -22.24 18.49 -12.00
C ASN A 78 -23.43 18.13 -12.91
N LYS A 79 -23.40 16.97 -13.56
CA LYS A 79 -24.56 16.44 -14.31
C LYS A 79 -25.66 15.97 -13.39
N ASP A 80 -25.30 15.28 -12.31
CA ASP A 80 -26.25 14.66 -11.38
C ASP A 80 -26.80 15.68 -10.37
N HIS A 81 -26.05 16.77 -10.09
CA HIS A 81 -26.37 17.79 -9.08
C HIS A 81 -26.29 19.20 -9.68
N PRO A 82 -27.15 19.55 -10.65
CA PRO A 82 -27.08 20.85 -11.34
C PRO A 82 -27.35 22.08 -10.47
N ASP A 83 -27.87 21.86 -9.26
CA ASP A 83 -28.11 22.87 -8.21
C ASP A 83 -26.92 23.06 -7.25
N LYS A 84 -25.92 22.19 -7.31
CA LYS A 84 -24.72 22.18 -6.44
C LYS A 84 -23.44 21.98 -7.27
N THR A 85 -23.31 22.69 -8.39
CA THR A 85 -22.16 22.50 -9.28
C THR A 85 -20.85 22.92 -8.62
N ILE A 86 -19.77 22.22 -8.97
CA ILE A 86 -18.42 22.38 -8.44
C ILE A 86 -17.47 22.72 -9.61
N GLU A 87 -16.55 23.63 -9.34
CA GLU A 87 -15.28 23.77 -10.04
C GLU A 87 -14.18 23.28 -9.09
N ILE A 88 -13.37 22.31 -9.50
CA ILE A 88 -12.26 21.80 -8.68
C ILE A 88 -10.91 22.10 -9.33
N THR A 89 -10.00 22.72 -8.57
CA THR A 89 -8.61 22.91 -8.97
C THR A 89 -7.74 21.90 -8.23
N CYS A 90 -7.24 20.90 -8.97
CA CYS A 90 -6.36 19.86 -8.46
C CYS A 90 -4.90 20.27 -8.68
N THR A 91 -4.10 20.36 -7.61
CA THR A 91 -2.67 20.59 -7.70
C THR A 91 -1.92 19.35 -7.23
N THR A 92 -1.14 18.76 -8.15
CA THR A 92 -0.25 17.63 -7.86
C THR A 92 1.13 18.18 -7.49
N TYR A 93 1.60 17.82 -6.32
CA TYR A 93 2.92 18.18 -5.78
C TYR A 93 3.81 16.93 -5.69
N PRO A 94 5.15 17.10 -5.56
CA PRO A 94 6.01 16.03 -5.05
C PRO A 94 5.51 15.53 -3.69
N TYR A 95 5.61 14.22 -3.46
CA TYR A 95 5.08 13.55 -2.25
C TYR A 95 5.46 14.25 -0.94
N GLY A 96 6.77 14.44 -0.70
CA GLY A 96 7.26 15.04 0.54
C GLY A 96 6.89 16.52 0.70
N ASP A 97 6.92 17.27 -0.42
CA ASP A 97 6.58 18.69 -0.45
C ASP A 97 5.09 18.92 -0.12
N MET A 98 4.20 18.07 -0.68
CA MET A 98 2.77 18.16 -0.42
C MET A 98 2.45 17.94 1.06
N HIS A 99 2.95 16.85 1.65
CA HIS A 99 2.65 16.53 3.05
C HIS A 99 3.24 17.56 4.01
N THR A 100 4.47 18.02 3.78
CA THR A 100 5.10 19.10 4.55
C THR A 100 4.30 20.39 4.45
N LYS A 101 3.88 20.78 3.25
CA LYS A 101 3.06 21.95 3.01
C LYS A 101 1.69 21.86 3.68
N LEU A 102 1.05 20.68 3.60
CA LEU A 102 -0.23 20.43 4.26
C LEU A 102 -0.11 20.64 5.77
N LEU A 103 0.82 19.93 6.41
CA LEU A 103 1.02 20.01 7.86
C LEU A 103 1.30 21.45 8.31
N THR A 104 2.21 22.14 7.64
CA THR A 104 2.53 23.55 7.93
C THR A 104 1.30 24.44 7.80
N SER A 105 0.45 24.24 6.78
CA SER A 105 -0.76 25.04 6.57
C SER A 105 -1.84 24.75 7.60
N LEU A 106 -1.97 23.48 8.05
CA LEU A 106 -2.88 23.09 9.12
C LEU A 106 -2.47 23.70 10.46
N GLU A 107 -1.18 23.65 10.81
CA GLU A 107 -0.62 24.25 12.03
C GLU A 107 -0.75 25.78 12.03
N ALA A 108 -0.53 26.42 10.89
CA ALA A 108 -0.68 27.86 10.73
C ALA A 108 -2.15 28.33 10.77
N GLY A 109 -3.11 27.43 10.62
CA GLY A 109 -4.54 27.73 10.54
C GLY A 109 -4.96 28.44 9.25
N THR A 110 -4.10 28.46 8.22
CA THR A 110 -4.36 29.12 6.94
C THR A 110 -3.55 28.49 5.80
N GLY A 111 -4.12 28.47 4.59
CA GLY A 111 -3.42 28.03 3.38
C GLY A 111 -3.55 26.55 3.07
N ALA A 112 -4.28 25.75 3.87
CA ALA A 112 -4.63 24.38 3.51
C ALA A 112 -5.74 24.37 2.45
N PRO A 113 -5.77 23.34 1.57
CA PRO A 113 -6.82 23.18 0.56
C PRO A 113 -8.15 22.76 1.20
N ASP A 114 -9.23 22.73 0.40
CA ASP A 114 -10.50 22.18 0.85
C ASP A 114 -10.43 20.65 1.04
N ILE A 115 -9.81 19.98 0.07
CA ILE A 115 -9.64 18.52 0.01
C ILE A 115 -8.15 18.19 -0.16
N CYS A 116 -7.64 17.17 0.53
CA CYS A 116 -6.24 16.76 0.40
C CYS A 116 -6.10 15.24 0.51
N ASP A 117 -5.33 14.66 -0.38
CA ASP A 117 -4.84 13.29 -0.24
C ASP A 117 -3.77 13.21 0.84
N VAL A 118 -3.86 12.20 1.69
CA VAL A 118 -2.88 11.91 2.73
C VAL A 118 -2.51 10.45 2.66
N GLU A 119 -1.25 10.17 2.34
CA GLU A 119 -0.74 8.80 2.34
C GLU A 119 -0.78 8.20 3.75
N VAL A 120 -1.00 6.91 3.88
CA VAL A 120 -1.24 6.22 5.15
C VAL A 120 -0.11 6.43 6.18
N GLY A 121 1.15 6.44 5.76
CA GLY A 121 2.29 6.70 6.64
C GLY A 121 2.36 8.14 7.16
N GLN A 122 1.74 9.10 6.46
CA GLN A 122 1.66 10.50 6.86
C GLN A 122 0.39 10.84 7.65
N PHE A 123 -0.61 9.96 7.61
CA PHE A 123 -1.90 10.19 8.26
C PHE A 123 -1.79 10.41 9.78
N PRO A 124 -0.90 9.74 10.54
CA PRO A 124 -0.72 9.99 11.97
C PRO A 124 -0.44 11.47 12.31
N ASN A 125 0.37 12.13 11.48
CA ASN A 125 0.75 13.53 11.69
C ASN A 125 -0.44 14.48 11.49
N VAL A 126 -1.34 14.14 10.54
CA VAL A 126 -2.51 14.95 10.21
C VAL A 126 -3.66 14.70 11.17
N VAL A 127 -3.92 13.44 11.53
CA VAL A 127 -5.01 13.09 12.46
C VAL A 127 -4.71 13.51 13.91
N ALA A 128 -3.45 13.76 14.26
CA ALA A 128 -3.06 14.27 15.57
C ALA A 128 -3.75 15.61 15.93
N GLY A 129 -4.13 16.41 14.93
CA GLY A 129 -4.88 17.65 15.10
C GLY A 129 -6.35 17.55 14.66
N GLN A 130 -6.94 16.36 14.63
CA GLN A 130 -8.25 16.05 14.06
C GLN A 130 -9.34 17.08 14.42
N ASP A 131 -9.51 17.43 15.69
CA ASP A 131 -10.54 18.36 16.18
C ASP A 131 -10.46 19.76 15.57
N LYS A 132 -9.29 20.19 15.16
CA LYS A 132 -9.01 21.56 14.68
C LYS A 132 -8.80 21.61 13.17
N TRP A 133 -8.30 20.52 12.59
CA TRP A 133 -7.79 20.52 11.22
C TRP A 133 -8.71 19.85 10.23
N LEU A 134 -9.45 18.81 10.67
CA LEU A 134 -10.20 17.92 9.80
C LEU A 134 -11.70 17.97 10.03
N VAL A 135 -12.46 17.73 8.99
CA VAL A 135 -13.92 17.58 9.04
C VAL A 135 -14.25 16.09 9.21
N PRO A 136 -15.05 15.70 10.22
CA PRO A 136 -15.55 14.33 10.32
C PRO A 136 -16.42 13.98 9.12
N LEU A 137 -16.24 12.80 8.56
CA LEU A 137 -16.94 12.33 7.36
C LEU A 137 -18.17 11.45 7.66
N ASP A 138 -18.41 11.11 8.92
CA ASP A 138 -19.42 10.12 9.34
C ASP A 138 -20.81 10.39 8.75
N ASP A 139 -21.29 11.63 8.83
CA ASP A 139 -22.63 12.01 8.34
C ASP A 139 -22.75 11.90 6.81
N TYR A 140 -21.65 12.06 6.09
CA TYR A 140 -21.58 12.02 4.63
C TYR A 140 -21.30 10.59 4.12
N ALA A 141 -20.59 9.79 4.90
CA ALA A 141 -20.23 8.41 4.56
C ALA A 141 -21.33 7.39 4.93
N LYS A 142 -22.26 7.73 5.83
CA LYS A 142 -23.20 6.78 6.49
C LYS A 142 -23.96 5.87 5.53
N ASP A 143 -24.33 6.38 4.35
CA ASP A 143 -25.13 5.63 3.38
C ASP A 143 -24.28 4.58 2.63
N TYR A 144 -22.95 4.70 2.68
CA TYR A 144 -22.00 3.79 2.04
C TYR A 144 -21.42 2.76 3.03
N MET A 145 -21.34 3.08 4.32
CA MET A 145 -20.60 2.31 5.33
C MET A 145 -20.98 0.82 5.40
N SER A 146 -22.21 0.46 5.06
CA SER A 146 -22.67 -0.94 5.11
C SER A 146 -21.96 -1.86 4.07
N THR A 147 -21.40 -1.27 3.02
CA THR A 147 -20.72 -1.98 1.94
C THR A 147 -19.20 -1.72 1.91
N MET A 148 -18.72 -0.74 2.69
CA MET A 148 -17.29 -0.46 2.78
C MET A 148 -16.55 -1.51 3.59
N VAL A 149 -15.32 -1.84 3.22
CA VAL A 149 -14.44 -2.73 3.99
C VAL A 149 -14.09 -2.10 5.34
N PRO A 150 -14.56 -2.68 6.48
CA PRO A 150 -14.42 -2.02 7.79
C PRO A 150 -12.97 -1.75 8.18
N ALA A 151 -12.08 -2.73 7.98
CA ALA A 151 -10.67 -2.60 8.33
C ALA A 151 -9.99 -1.41 7.64
N ARG A 152 -10.38 -1.11 6.39
CA ARG A 152 -9.83 0.02 5.65
C ARG A 152 -10.41 1.35 6.12
N MET A 153 -11.70 1.42 6.43
CA MET A 153 -12.31 2.61 7.01
C MET A 153 -11.69 2.95 8.37
N GLU A 154 -11.51 1.93 9.23
CA GLU A 154 -10.89 2.08 10.55
C GLU A 154 -9.43 2.57 10.50
N THR A 155 -8.69 2.34 9.42
CA THR A 155 -7.33 2.87 9.21
C THR A 155 -7.31 4.40 9.22
N TYR A 156 -8.39 5.04 8.75
CA TYR A 156 -8.50 6.51 8.68
C TYR A 156 -9.44 7.09 9.75
N GLN A 157 -9.57 6.40 10.86
CA GLN A 157 -10.31 6.85 12.02
C GLN A 157 -9.43 7.65 12.97
N GLY A 158 -9.99 8.67 13.62
CA GLY A 158 -9.33 9.41 14.67
C GLY A 158 -9.47 8.73 16.04
N SER A 159 -8.76 9.24 17.04
CA SER A 159 -8.81 8.74 18.42
C SER A 159 -10.19 8.92 19.10
N ASP A 160 -11.01 9.82 18.56
CA ASP A 160 -12.38 10.07 19.00
C ASP A 160 -13.42 9.11 18.38
N GLY A 161 -12.95 8.23 17.47
CA GLY A 161 -13.78 7.25 16.79
C GLY A 161 -14.47 7.75 15.52
N HIS A 162 -14.26 9.01 15.12
CA HIS A 162 -14.79 9.55 13.88
C HIS A 162 -13.89 9.21 12.68
N TYR A 163 -14.48 9.10 11.48
CA TYR A 163 -13.76 8.90 10.24
C TYR A 163 -13.34 10.24 9.64
N TYR A 164 -12.05 10.40 9.35
CA TYR A 164 -11.49 11.63 8.81
C TYR A 164 -10.95 11.48 7.39
N GLY A 165 -10.70 10.26 6.93
CA GLY A 165 -10.20 10.00 5.60
C GLY A 165 -11.08 9.04 4.79
N ALA A 166 -11.34 9.39 3.53
CA ALA A 166 -12.00 8.53 2.57
C ALA A 166 -10.93 7.77 1.75
N PRO A 167 -10.83 6.43 1.86
CA PRO A 167 -9.81 5.65 1.16
C PRO A 167 -10.05 5.54 -0.35
N TYR A 168 -8.98 5.31 -1.15
CA TYR A 168 -9.11 4.93 -2.56
C TYR A 168 -9.31 3.43 -2.74
N HIS A 169 -8.65 2.62 -1.91
CA HIS A 169 -8.63 1.17 -2.10
C HIS A 169 -8.47 0.43 -0.77
N VAL A 170 -8.71 -0.85 -0.82
CA VAL A 170 -8.48 -1.75 0.32
C VAL A 170 -7.00 -1.99 0.54
N GLY A 171 -6.24 -2.17 -0.53
CA GLY A 171 -4.87 -2.61 -0.49
C GLY A 171 -4.75 -4.04 0.04
N ALA A 172 -5.72 -4.89 -0.31
CA ALA A 172 -5.77 -6.26 0.18
C ALA A 172 -4.54 -7.05 -0.27
N THR A 173 -3.80 -7.60 0.69
CA THR A 173 -2.66 -8.46 0.40
C THR A 173 -3.13 -9.81 -0.13
N VAL A 174 -2.54 -10.22 -1.25
CA VAL A 174 -2.78 -11.48 -1.95
C VAL A 174 -1.46 -12.15 -2.31
N MET A 175 -1.49 -13.43 -2.66
CA MET A 175 -0.33 -14.11 -3.23
C MET A 175 -0.39 -14.05 -4.75
N TYR A 176 0.74 -13.71 -5.35
CA TYR A 176 0.97 -13.80 -6.78
C TYR A 176 1.80 -15.05 -7.09
N TYR A 177 1.40 -15.86 -8.10
CA TYR A 177 2.09 -17.07 -8.51
C TYR A 177 2.33 -17.07 -10.02
N ASN A 178 3.57 -17.27 -10.46
CA ASN A 178 3.92 -17.47 -11.87
C ASN A 178 3.62 -18.91 -12.30
N VAL A 179 2.39 -19.14 -12.74
CA VAL A 179 1.92 -20.47 -13.13
C VAL A 179 2.68 -21.05 -14.32
N LYS A 180 3.11 -20.18 -15.24
CA LYS A 180 3.89 -20.61 -16.40
C LYS A 180 5.27 -21.13 -15.99
N ALA A 181 6.02 -20.36 -15.20
CA ALA A 181 7.34 -20.77 -14.73
C ALA A 181 7.28 -22.02 -13.87
N MET A 182 6.27 -22.13 -12.99
CA MET A 182 6.03 -23.34 -12.21
C MET A 182 5.73 -24.53 -13.10
N GLY A 183 4.85 -24.39 -14.09
CA GLY A 183 4.49 -25.47 -15.01
C GLY A 183 5.68 -25.94 -15.83
N ASP A 184 6.50 -25.02 -16.34
CA ASP A 184 7.70 -25.32 -17.11
C ASP A 184 8.73 -26.11 -16.25
N ALA A 185 8.97 -25.68 -15.01
CA ALA A 185 9.91 -26.35 -14.11
C ALA A 185 9.43 -27.74 -13.65
N MET A 186 8.15 -27.84 -13.27
CA MET A 186 7.58 -29.06 -12.70
C MET A 186 7.06 -30.06 -13.75
N GLY A 187 7.03 -29.67 -15.03
CA GLY A 187 6.46 -30.50 -16.11
C GLY A 187 4.95 -30.66 -15.99
N LEU A 188 4.24 -29.66 -15.46
CA LEU A 188 2.80 -29.68 -15.20
C LEU A 188 2.02 -28.80 -16.17
N SER A 189 0.76 -29.14 -16.42
CA SER A 189 -0.17 -28.24 -17.12
C SER A 189 -0.55 -27.04 -16.23
N GLN A 190 -0.99 -25.93 -16.85
CA GLN A 190 -1.51 -24.78 -16.13
C GLN A 190 -2.61 -25.17 -15.12
N ALA A 191 -3.53 -26.03 -15.50
CA ALA A 191 -4.62 -26.49 -14.63
C ALA A 191 -4.11 -27.28 -13.43
N ASP A 192 -3.08 -28.13 -13.62
CA ASP A 192 -2.50 -28.90 -12.51
C ASP A 192 -1.74 -27.98 -11.53
N VAL A 193 -1.03 -26.95 -12.03
CA VAL A 193 -0.36 -25.95 -11.18
C VAL A 193 -1.39 -25.16 -10.37
N ILE A 194 -2.46 -24.67 -11.01
CA ILE A 194 -3.53 -23.95 -10.32
C ILE A 194 -4.17 -24.83 -9.23
N ALA A 195 -4.43 -26.10 -9.53
CA ALA A 195 -4.99 -27.03 -8.54
C ALA A 195 -4.07 -27.22 -7.31
N LYS A 196 -2.73 -27.19 -7.51
CA LYS A 196 -1.78 -27.21 -6.40
C LYS A 196 -1.82 -25.90 -5.59
N ILE A 197 -1.86 -24.74 -6.25
CA ILE A 197 -1.98 -23.43 -5.61
C ILE A 197 -3.28 -23.33 -4.80
N ASP A 198 -4.41 -23.75 -5.36
CA ASP A 198 -5.71 -23.76 -4.67
C ASP A 198 -5.74 -24.71 -3.46
N GLY A 199 -4.83 -25.68 -3.43
CA GLY A 199 -4.59 -26.57 -2.30
C GLY A 199 -3.86 -25.94 -1.12
N VAL A 200 -3.13 -24.85 -1.33
CA VAL A 200 -2.37 -24.15 -0.29
C VAL A 200 -3.35 -23.42 0.64
N LYS A 201 -3.30 -23.76 1.94
CA LYS A 201 -4.14 -23.16 2.98
C LYS A 201 -3.29 -22.55 4.09
N THR A 202 -2.17 -23.19 4.38
CA THR A 202 -1.26 -22.80 5.47
C THR A 202 0.13 -22.45 4.94
N TRP A 203 0.94 -21.76 5.76
CA TRP A 203 2.34 -21.51 5.42
C TRP A 203 3.16 -22.81 5.30
N ASP A 204 2.74 -23.89 5.98
CA ASP A 204 3.36 -25.21 5.81
C ASP A 204 3.04 -25.79 4.42
N ASP A 205 1.80 -25.65 3.91
CA ASP A 205 1.44 -26.05 2.55
C ASP A 205 2.21 -25.23 1.51
N TYR A 206 2.37 -23.92 1.76
CA TYR A 206 3.13 -23.00 0.90
C TYR A 206 4.59 -23.41 0.82
N GLU A 207 5.22 -23.71 1.95
CA GLU A 207 6.60 -24.20 2.03
C GLU A 207 6.76 -25.54 1.31
N ALA A 208 5.80 -26.47 1.50
CA ALA A 208 5.84 -27.78 0.84
C ALA A 208 5.75 -27.66 -0.69
N LEU A 209 4.85 -26.82 -1.21
CA LEU A 209 4.74 -26.56 -2.65
C LEU A 209 6.01 -25.88 -3.19
N GLY A 210 6.55 -24.92 -2.44
CA GLY A 210 7.79 -24.22 -2.80
C GLY A 210 9.00 -25.16 -2.85
N THR A 211 9.10 -26.09 -1.91
CA THR A 211 10.14 -27.12 -1.90
C THR A 211 10.05 -28.01 -3.14
N GLU A 212 8.84 -28.44 -3.49
CA GLU A 212 8.60 -29.24 -4.71
C GLU A 212 9.02 -28.47 -5.97
N TYR A 213 8.71 -27.15 -6.03
CA TYR A 213 9.12 -26.30 -7.14
C TYR A 213 10.63 -26.14 -7.25
N VAL A 214 11.33 -25.77 -6.16
CA VAL A 214 12.79 -25.55 -6.16
C VAL A 214 13.54 -26.83 -6.51
N GLU A 215 13.08 -28.00 -6.02
CA GLU A 215 13.64 -29.29 -6.41
C GLU A 215 13.45 -29.60 -7.90
N ALA A 216 12.27 -29.27 -8.46
CA ALA A 216 11.99 -29.49 -9.86
C ALA A 216 12.74 -28.53 -10.79
N ALA A 217 12.91 -27.28 -10.38
CA ALA A 217 13.67 -26.27 -11.14
C ALA A 217 15.16 -26.64 -11.22
N GLY A 218 15.71 -27.29 -10.19
CA GLY A 218 17.07 -27.85 -10.20
C GLY A 218 18.20 -26.80 -10.22
N GLU A 219 17.88 -25.53 -10.11
CA GLU A 219 18.81 -24.39 -10.17
C GLU A 219 18.94 -23.74 -8.77
N LYS A 220 19.35 -24.55 -7.79
CA LYS A 220 19.49 -24.13 -6.40
C LYS A 220 20.42 -22.93 -6.25
N GLY A 221 19.98 -21.90 -5.51
CA GLY A 221 20.72 -20.66 -5.29
C GLY A 221 20.58 -19.63 -6.43
N THR A 222 19.71 -19.88 -7.43
CA THR A 222 19.40 -18.94 -8.50
C THR A 222 17.91 -18.91 -8.85
N LYS A 223 17.17 -19.97 -8.53
CA LYS A 223 15.73 -20.05 -8.65
C LYS A 223 15.15 -20.34 -7.28
N TYR A 224 14.31 -19.44 -6.82
CA TYR A 224 13.71 -19.49 -5.50
C TYR A 224 12.18 -19.54 -5.61
N TRP A 225 11.54 -19.98 -4.57
CA TRP A 225 10.10 -19.97 -4.46
C TRP A 225 9.57 -18.55 -4.25
N THR A 226 10.24 -17.79 -3.38
CA THR A 226 9.84 -16.45 -2.98
C THR A 226 11.04 -15.56 -2.68
N SER A 227 10.78 -14.28 -2.43
CA SER A 227 11.73 -13.38 -1.81
C SER A 227 11.15 -12.78 -0.52
N VAL A 228 12.04 -12.31 0.35
CA VAL A 228 11.71 -11.59 1.57
C VAL A 228 12.26 -10.18 1.51
N ASP A 229 11.46 -9.20 1.90
CA ASP A 229 11.82 -7.79 1.82
C ASP A 229 12.49 -7.33 3.12
N THR A 230 13.60 -6.60 3.03
CA THR A 230 14.23 -5.89 4.16
C THR A 230 13.75 -4.43 4.25
N GLY A 231 13.22 -3.87 3.17
CA GLY A 231 12.72 -2.50 3.10
C GLY A 231 11.20 -2.35 3.27
N GLY A 232 10.49 -3.41 3.64
CA GLY A 232 9.03 -3.38 3.78
C GLY A 232 8.49 -4.31 4.87
N THR A 233 7.40 -3.90 5.51
CA THR A 233 6.77 -4.59 6.65
C THR A 233 5.58 -5.48 6.28
N ASP A 234 5.32 -5.69 5.00
CA ASP A 234 4.12 -6.37 4.48
C ASP A 234 3.91 -7.76 5.10
N TRP A 235 4.97 -8.57 5.16
CA TRP A 235 4.95 -9.90 5.76
C TRP A 235 4.59 -9.87 7.25
N LEU A 236 5.07 -8.86 7.99
CA LEU A 236 4.84 -8.73 9.42
C LEU A 236 3.40 -8.30 9.70
N TRP A 237 2.86 -7.35 8.91
CA TRP A 237 1.47 -6.95 9.01
C TRP A 237 0.51 -8.09 8.66
N LEU A 238 0.86 -8.91 7.67
CA LEU A 238 0.07 -10.10 7.33
C LEU A 238 0.02 -11.07 8.53
N ALA A 239 1.17 -11.39 9.14
CA ALA A 239 1.23 -12.24 10.32
C ALA A 239 0.44 -11.67 11.52
N MET A 240 0.58 -10.37 11.80
CA MET A 240 -0.19 -9.72 12.87
C MET A 240 -1.70 -9.77 12.60
N ALA A 241 -2.13 -9.59 11.35
CA ALA A 241 -3.53 -9.67 10.99
C ALA A 241 -4.12 -11.06 11.21
N GLU A 242 -3.36 -12.13 10.95
CA GLU A 242 -3.74 -13.51 11.22
C GLU A 242 -4.08 -13.74 12.69
N TYR A 243 -3.26 -13.18 13.61
CA TYR A 243 -3.43 -13.32 15.05
C TYR A 243 -4.32 -12.25 15.68
N GLY A 244 -4.74 -11.24 14.91
CA GLY A 244 -5.46 -10.07 15.44
C GLY A 244 -4.59 -9.22 16.37
N GLU A 245 -3.29 -9.21 16.15
CA GLU A 245 -2.29 -8.47 16.91
C GLU A 245 -1.98 -7.11 16.26
N ASP A 246 -1.47 -6.19 17.07
CA ASP A 246 -1.09 -4.82 16.67
C ASP A 246 0.08 -4.36 17.54
N TRP A 247 1.22 -4.18 16.94
CA TRP A 247 2.43 -3.77 17.65
C TRP A 247 2.44 -2.31 18.11
N THR A 248 1.56 -1.46 17.59
CA THR A 248 1.48 -0.05 17.97
C THR A 248 0.82 0.19 19.32
N GLY A 249 0.00 -0.75 19.78
CA GLY A 249 -0.85 -0.59 20.96
C GLY A 249 -2.03 0.37 20.78
N GLY A 250 -2.27 0.87 19.55
CA GLY A 250 -3.34 1.82 19.24
C GLY A 250 -3.05 3.25 19.75
N PHE A 251 -4.09 4.10 19.82
CA PHE A 251 -3.95 5.52 20.15
C PHE A 251 -3.43 5.80 21.56
N ASP A 252 -3.86 4.99 22.54
CA ASP A 252 -3.58 5.20 23.97
C ASP A 252 -2.67 4.11 24.54
N GLY A 253 -2.25 3.15 23.70
CA GLY A 253 -1.48 2.01 24.11
C GLY A 253 0.04 2.25 24.08
N LYS A 254 0.77 1.35 24.76
CA LYS A 254 2.21 1.24 24.65
C LYS A 254 2.53 0.27 23.50
N ALA A 255 3.42 0.67 22.61
CA ALA A 255 3.87 -0.22 21.54
C ALA A 255 4.55 -1.48 22.12
N ASN A 256 4.26 -2.61 21.51
CA ASN A 256 4.90 -3.89 21.79
C ASN A 256 5.26 -4.56 20.48
N VAL A 257 6.52 -4.55 20.11
CA VAL A 257 7.03 -5.14 18.87
C VAL A 257 7.44 -6.60 19.02
N GLN A 258 7.48 -7.11 20.24
CA GLN A 258 7.84 -8.50 20.56
C GLN A 258 6.64 -9.45 20.47
N LEU A 259 5.85 -9.33 19.41
CA LEU A 259 4.66 -10.14 19.19
C LEU A 259 5.03 -11.56 18.70
N ASP A 260 4.25 -12.55 19.14
CA ASP A 260 4.44 -13.95 18.74
C ASP A 260 4.27 -14.14 17.23
N SER A 261 3.35 -13.41 16.60
CA SER A 261 3.15 -13.44 15.15
C SER A 261 4.37 -12.93 14.38
N VAL A 262 4.93 -11.79 14.79
CA VAL A 262 6.14 -11.19 14.20
C VAL A 262 7.32 -12.15 14.32
N LYS A 263 7.55 -12.71 15.52
CA LYS A 263 8.59 -13.67 15.78
C LYS A 263 8.44 -14.94 14.93
N LYS A 264 7.23 -15.47 14.82
CA LYS A 264 6.95 -16.64 13.98
C LYS A 264 7.28 -16.36 12.51
N MET A 265 6.85 -15.21 11.98
CA MET A 265 7.09 -14.84 10.60
C MET A 265 8.58 -14.70 10.31
N LEU A 266 9.33 -13.96 11.12
CA LEU A 266 10.76 -13.79 10.94
C LEU A 266 11.52 -15.11 11.03
N THR A 267 11.17 -15.96 12.00
CA THR A 267 11.77 -17.30 12.15
C THR A 267 11.51 -18.19 10.92
N MET A 268 10.30 -18.12 10.36
CA MET A 268 9.94 -18.84 9.14
C MET A 268 10.73 -18.33 7.93
N GLN A 269 10.86 -17.02 7.78
CA GLN A 269 11.66 -16.42 6.70
C GLN A 269 13.14 -16.79 6.80
N GLN A 270 13.74 -16.78 7.99
CA GLN A 270 15.11 -17.28 8.22
C GLN A 270 15.26 -18.76 7.82
N LYS A 271 14.27 -19.60 8.15
CA LYS A 271 14.26 -21.01 7.73
C LYS A 271 14.26 -21.14 6.21
N TRP A 272 13.47 -20.33 5.51
CA TRP A 272 13.40 -20.33 4.05
C TRP A 272 14.70 -19.87 3.39
N LEU A 273 15.34 -18.83 3.95
CA LEU A 273 16.66 -18.36 3.49
C LEU A 273 17.74 -19.44 3.66
N LYS A 274 17.78 -20.11 4.82
CA LYS A 274 18.74 -21.21 5.09
C LYS A 274 18.57 -22.43 4.20
N SER A 275 17.38 -22.66 3.68
CA SER A 275 17.07 -23.81 2.82
C SER A 275 17.16 -23.49 1.32
N ASP A 276 17.50 -22.26 0.94
CA ASP A 276 17.44 -21.73 -0.43
C ASP A 276 16.02 -21.78 -1.02
N LEU A 277 15.01 -21.75 -0.19
CA LEU A 277 13.61 -21.60 -0.62
C LEU A 277 13.27 -20.14 -0.93
N ALA A 278 13.89 -19.21 -0.22
CA ALA A 278 13.77 -17.77 -0.43
C ALA A 278 15.14 -17.13 -0.62
N GLU A 279 15.13 -15.95 -1.23
CA GLU A 279 16.24 -14.99 -1.24
C GLU A 279 15.81 -13.68 -0.58
N VAL A 280 16.76 -12.83 -0.20
CA VAL A 280 16.49 -11.43 0.11
C VAL A 280 16.20 -10.69 -1.19
N SER A 281 15.12 -9.92 -1.24
CA SER A 281 14.77 -9.14 -2.43
C SER A 281 15.91 -8.24 -2.87
N PRO A 282 16.28 -8.21 -4.16
CA PRO A 282 17.25 -7.26 -4.68
C PRO A 282 16.89 -5.81 -4.29
N ASP A 283 17.88 -5.05 -3.86
CA ASP A 283 17.72 -3.70 -3.30
C ASP A 283 16.74 -3.63 -2.10
N GLY A 284 16.48 -4.78 -1.47
CA GLY A 284 15.69 -4.91 -0.25
C GLY A 284 14.17 -4.91 -0.45
N HIS A 285 13.66 -4.76 -1.67
CA HIS A 285 12.21 -4.68 -1.85
C HIS A 285 11.74 -5.15 -3.24
N VAL A 286 10.71 -5.99 -3.27
CA VAL A 286 10.13 -6.52 -4.51
C VAL A 286 9.50 -5.44 -5.40
N ASP A 287 9.13 -4.27 -4.84
CA ASP A 287 8.56 -3.11 -5.55
C ASP A 287 9.63 -2.06 -5.93
N LEU A 288 10.78 -2.52 -6.40
CA LEU A 288 11.85 -1.71 -6.98
C LEU A 288 12.25 -2.28 -8.34
N GLU A 289 12.98 -1.49 -9.14
CA GLU A 289 13.38 -1.89 -10.48
C GLU A 289 14.13 -3.23 -10.51
N ALA A 290 15.03 -3.45 -9.55
CA ALA A 290 15.75 -4.73 -9.41
C ALA A 290 14.79 -5.89 -9.03
N GLY A 291 13.77 -5.63 -8.22
CA GLY A 291 12.71 -6.59 -7.89
C GLY A 291 11.87 -6.96 -9.12
N PHE A 292 11.48 -5.97 -9.96
CA PHE A 292 10.77 -6.25 -11.22
C PHE A 292 11.60 -7.09 -12.17
N GLN A 293 12.90 -6.79 -12.29
CA GLN A 293 13.82 -7.59 -13.12
C GLN A 293 13.93 -9.02 -12.60
N ASN A 294 14.01 -9.19 -11.29
CA ASN A 294 14.06 -10.50 -10.62
C ASN A 294 12.83 -11.37 -10.91
N ILE A 295 11.65 -10.74 -10.94
CA ILE A 295 10.39 -11.38 -11.33
C ILE A 295 10.40 -11.78 -12.81
N MET A 296 10.82 -10.87 -13.72
CA MET A 296 10.88 -11.11 -15.15
C MET A 296 11.90 -12.19 -15.52
N ASP A 297 12.99 -12.30 -14.79
CA ASP A 297 14.00 -13.35 -14.95
C ASP A 297 13.52 -14.70 -14.38
N HIS A 298 12.31 -14.73 -13.77
CA HIS A 298 11.73 -15.88 -13.10
C HIS A 298 12.67 -16.47 -12.03
N ASN A 299 13.40 -15.60 -11.32
CA ASN A 299 14.23 -16.04 -10.20
C ASN A 299 13.36 -16.35 -8.97
N ILE A 300 12.24 -15.64 -8.84
CA ILE A 300 11.16 -15.96 -7.89
C ILE A 300 9.88 -16.22 -8.66
N VAL A 301 8.99 -17.07 -8.11
CA VAL A 301 7.72 -17.45 -8.76
C VAL A 301 6.50 -17.21 -7.89
N SER A 302 6.69 -16.81 -6.65
CA SER A 302 5.57 -16.40 -5.79
C SER A 302 6.01 -15.36 -4.77
N PHE A 303 5.10 -14.47 -4.39
CA PHE A 303 5.29 -13.49 -3.31
C PHE A 303 3.96 -12.89 -2.87
N PRO A 304 3.80 -12.46 -1.62
CA PRO A 304 2.65 -11.69 -1.17
C PRO A 304 2.85 -10.21 -1.50
N LYS A 305 1.81 -9.56 -2.01
CA LYS A 305 1.77 -8.10 -2.15
C LYS A 305 0.33 -7.62 -2.20
N ALA A 306 0.10 -6.37 -1.83
CA ALA A 306 -1.21 -5.77 -1.95
C ALA A 306 -1.67 -5.65 -3.41
N MET A 307 -2.98 -5.67 -3.66
CA MET A 307 -3.54 -5.71 -5.02
C MET A 307 -3.19 -4.48 -5.86
N TRP A 308 -2.87 -3.33 -5.27
CA TRP A 308 -2.36 -2.18 -6.02
C TRP A 308 -1.07 -2.50 -6.82
N TYR A 309 -0.34 -3.55 -6.42
CA TYR A 309 0.84 -4.04 -7.14
C TYR A 309 0.52 -4.57 -8.56
N MET A 310 -0.75 -4.87 -8.87
CA MET A 310 -1.17 -5.24 -10.22
C MET A 310 -0.74 -4.20 -11.26
N SER A 311 -0.72 -2.92 -10.88
CA SER A 311 -0.23 -1.84 -11.74
C SER A 311 1.25 -1.98 -12.12
N ARG A 312 2.08 -2.61 -11.27
CA ARG A 312 3.49 -2.87 -11.56
C ARG A 312 3.63 -3.89 -12.68
N PHE A 313 2.80 -4.93 -12.65
CA PHE A 313 2.76 -5.93 -13.72
C PHE A 313 2.40 -5.30 -15.07
N THR A 314 1.34 -4.50 -15.12
CA THR A 314 0.90 -3.89 -16.37
C THR A 314 1.85 -2.82 -16.91
N ASN A 315 2.52 -2.07 -16.02
CA ASN A 315 3.39 -0.95 -16.40
C ASN A 315 4.84 -1.36 -16.66
N TYR A 316 5.39 -2.27 -15.85
CA TYR A 316 6.82 -2.61 -15.89
C TYR A 316 7.10 -4.02 -16.41
N MET A 317 6.13 -4.93 -16.35
CA MET A 317 6.29 -6.34 -16.71
C MET A 317 5.22 -6.80 -17.73
N PRO A 318 4.93 -6.04 -18.82
CA PRO A 318 3.81 -6.34 -19.72
C PRO A 318 3.94 -7.68 -20.44
N ASP A 319 5.16 -8.21 -20.62
CA ASP A 319 5.42 -9.50 -21.26
C ASP A 319 4.99 -10.69 -20.36
N GLU A 320 4.75 -10.45 -19.09
CA GLU A 320 4.25 -11.44 -18.13
C GLU A 320 2.74 -11.67 -18.21
N LYS A 321 2.04 -11.01 -19.11
CA LYS A 321 0.58 -11.17 -19.30
C LYS A 321 0.20 -12.64 -19.54
N GLY A 322 -0.74 -13.13 -18.73
CA GLY A 322 -1.26 -14.50 -18.81
C GLY A 322 -0.39 -15.55 -18.11
N ASN A 323 0.69 -15.14 -17.44
CA ASN A 323 1.57 -16.04 -16.69
C ASN A 323 1.22 -16.14 -15.21
N TRP A 324 0.53 -15.13 -14.65
CA TRP A 324 0.32 -14.95 -13.22
C TRP A 324 -1.10 -15.27 -12.77
N TYR A 325 -1.20 -15.96 -11.65
CA TYR A 325 -2.43 -16.29 -10.93
C TYR A 325 -2.41 -15.63 -9.56
N ILE A 326 -3.54 -15.06 -9.16
CA ILE A 326 -3.73 -14.43 -7.85
C ILE A 326 -4.47 -15.40 -6.94
N ALA A 327 -4.00 -15.57 -5.69
CA ALA A 327 -4.64 -16.40 -4.69
C ALA A 327 -4.69 -15.71 -3.32
N LYS A 328 -5.46 -16.27 -2.40
CA LYS A 328 -5.44 -15.84 -0.99
C LYS A 328 -4.07 -16.13 -0.38
N CYS A 329 -3.65 -15.29 0.58
CA CYS A 329 -2.49 -15.63 1.38
C CYS A 329 -2.76 -16.88 2.23
N PRO A 330 -1.74 -17.76 2.39
CA PRO A 330 -1.75 -18.80 3.41
C PRO A 330 -1.84 -18.19 4.81
N THR A 331 -2.18 -19.00 5.80
CA THR A 331 -2.20 -18.62 7.22
C THR A 331 -1.44 -19.62 8.06
N PHE A 332 -1.02 -19.23 9.28
CA PHE A 332 -0.38 -20.18 10.20
C PHE A 332 -1.33 -21.30 10.63
N GLU A 333 -2.62 -20.97 10.77
CA GLU A 333 -3.69 -21.92 11.07
C GLU A 333 -4.90 -21.66 10.18
N GLU A 334 -5.56 -22.70 9.71
CA GLU A 334 -6.76 -22.54 8.88
C GLU A 334 -7.85 -21.73 9.60
N GLY A 335 -8.45 -20.78 8.87
CA GLY A 335 -9.56 -19.96 9.36
C GLY A 335 -9.13 -18.65 10.01
N GLN A 336 -7.84 -18.36 10.08
CA GLN A 336 -7.33 -17.03 10.43
C GLN A 336 -7.60 -16.03 9.28
N LYS A 337 -7.41 -14.74 9.54
CA LYS A 337 -7.46 -13.71 8.50
C LYS A 337 -6.32 -13.92 7.50
N CYS A 338 -6.67 -14.00 6.23
CA CYS A 338 -5.73 -14.32 5.14
C CYS A 338 -5.36 -13.11 4.28
N SER A 339 -5.58 -11.91 4.78
CA SER A 339 -5.24 -10.66 4.08
C SER A 339 -5.12 -9.52 5.08
N VAL A 340 -4.42 -8.47 4.68
CA VAL A 340 -4.32 -7.21 5.41
C VAL A 340 -4.27 -6.04 4.43
N GLY A 341 -4.86 -4.92 4.80
CA GLY A 341 -4.85 -3.72 3.96
C GLY A 341 -3.53 -2.95 4.09
N ILE A 342 -2.65 -3.01 3.08
CA ILE A 342 -1.33 -2.38 3.11
C ILE A 342 -1.23 -1.21 2.14
N GLY A 343 -0.51 -0.16 2.57
CA GLY A 343 -0.36 1.08 1.83
C GLY A 343 -1.66 1.86 1.75
N GLY A 344 -1.72 2.83 0.88
CA GLY A 344 -2.93 3.54 0.51
C GLY A 344 -2.98 5.00 0.93
N THR A 345 -3.95 5.67 0.37
CA THR A 345 -4.19 7.10 0.56
C THR A 345 -5.62 7.30 1.05
N GLY A 346 -5.77 8.03 2.13
CA GLY A 346 -7.04 8.55 2.61
C GLY A 346 -7.17 10.02 2.25
N THR A 347 -8.31 10.42 1.70
CA THR A 347 -8.55 11.81 1.34
C THR A 347 -9.32 12.50 2.46
N VAL A 348 -8.84 13.65 2.91
CA VAL A 348 -9.41 14.43 4.02
C VAL A 348 -10.04 15.73 3.52
N VAL A 349 -11.02 16.25 4.30
CA VAL A 349 -11.55 17.61 4.14
C VAL A 349 -11.01 18.46 5.29
N THR A 350 -10.49 19.65 4.98
CA THR A 350 -9.90 20.50 6.01
C THR A 350 -10.93 21.44 6.64
N GLN A 351 -10.74 21.78 7.93
CA GLN A 351 -11.57 22.78 8.62
C GLN A 351 -11.40 24.19 8.05
N GLN A 352 -10.36 24.42 7.26
CA GLN A 352 -10.11 25.72 6.61
C GLN A 352 -11.00 25.94 5.36
N SER A 353 -11.62 24.86 4.84
CA SER A 353 -12.58 24.97 3.72
C SER A 353 -13.74 25.91 4.08
N LYS A 354 -14.14 26.71 3.12
CA LYS A 354 -15.33 27.57 3.21
C LYS A 354 -16.59 26.85 2.74
N ALA A 355 -16.44 25.70 2.09
CA ALA A 355 -17.52 24.88 1.53
C ALA A 355 -17.44 23.44 2.09
N LYS A 356 -17.18 23.29 3.40
CA LYS A 356 -16.89 22.02 4.08
C LYS A 356 -17.94 20.94 3.81
N GLU A 357 -19.20 21.30 3.93
CA GLU A 357 -20.31 20.39 3.74
C GLU A 357 -20.35 19.84 2.31
N LEU A 358 -20.20 20.73 1.31
CA LEU A 358 -20.18 20.33 -0.09
C LEU A 358 -18.92 19.52 -0.43
N ALA A 359 -17.76 19.92 0.10
CA ALA A 359 -16.51 19.19 -0.09
C ALA A 359 -16.60 17.78 0.48
N ALA A 360 -17.15 17.59 1.69
CA ALA A 360 -17.32 16.29 2.32
C ALA A 360 -18.39 15.43 1.60
N GLU A 361 -19.50 16.01 1.19
CA GLU A 361 -20.54 15.32 0.41
C GLU A 361 -19.98 14.82 -0.93
N PHE A 362 -19.30 15.70 -1.67
CA PHE A 362 -18.65 15.36 -2.93
C PHE A 362 -17.56 14.30 -2.75
N LEU A 363 -16.69 14.47 -1.74
CA LEU A 363 -15.62 13.52 -1.47
C LEU A 363 -16.17 12.11 -1.20
N CYS A 364 -17.12 11.97 -0.26
CA CYS A 364 -17.69 10.67 0.05
C CYS A 364 -18.40 10.04 -1.15
N TRP A 365 -19.13 10.83 -1.93
CA TRP A 365 -19.75 10.35 -3.16
C TRP A 365 -18.69 9.90 -4.20
N ALA A 366 -17.66 10.71 -4.44
CA ALA A 366 -16.62 10.43 -5.42
C ALA A 366 -15.78 9.20 -5.09
N LYS A 367 -15.68 8.84 -3.80
CA LYS A 367 -14.78 7.77 -3.32
C LYS A 367 -15.52 6.50 -2.88
N MET A 368 -16.81 6.59 -2.50
CA MET A 368 -17.52 5.48 -1.86
C MET A 368 -18.76 5.01 -2.64
N SER A 369 -19.25 5.82 -3.60
CA SER A 369 -20.34 5.37 -4.46
C SER A 369 -19.88 4.37 -5.51
N GLU A 370 -20.78 3.52 -6.00
CA GLU A 370 -20.45 2.57 -7.08
C GLU A 370 -19.88 3.26 -8.33
N VAL A 371 -20.35 4.49 -8.65
CA VAL A 371 -19.83 5.28 -9.78
C VAL A 371 -18.40 5.75 -9.52
N GLY A 372 -18.12 6.22 -8.28
CA GLY A 372 -16.78 6.64 -7.89
C GLY A 372 -15.79 5.47 -7.87
N GLU A 373 -16.20 4.36 -7.30
CA GLU A 373 -15.40 3.14 -7.24
C GLU A 373 -15.14 2.53 -8.63
N GLN A 374 -16.14 2.60 -9.56
CA GLN A 374 -15.93 2.21 -10.96
C GLN A 374 -14.83 3.07 -11.61
N ASN A 375 -14.85 4.38 -11.38
CA ASN A 375 -13.83 5.26 -11.93
C ASN A 375 -12.45 5.01 -11.29
N ILE A 376 -12.39 4.69 -9.98
CA ILE A 376 -11.15 4.28 -9.31
C ILE A 376 -10.57 3.02 -9.96
N TRP A 377 -11.40 1.99 -10.19
CA TRP A 377 -10.96 0.76 -10.84
C TRP A 377 -10.45 1.00 -12.27
N ASP A 378 -11.20 1.74 -13.07
CA ASP A 378 -10.88 1.97 -14.47
C ASP A 378 -9.66 2.89 -14.66
N THR A 379 -9.46 3.86 -13.75
CA THR A 379 -8.38 4.85 -13.86
C THR A 379 -7.11 4.44 -13.13
N LEU A 380 -7.26 3.86 -11.92
CA LEU A 380 -6.16 3.59 -11.01
C LEU A 380 -5.84 2.09 -10.90
N GLY A 381 -6.77 1.20 -11.24
CA GLY A 381 -6.62 -0.24 -11.10
C GLY A 381 -6.56 -0.71 -9.65
N PHE A 382 -7.16 0.04 -8.75
CA PHE A 382 -7.16 -0.28 -7.33
C PHE A 382 -8.30 -1.21 -6.94
N ASP A 383 -8.07 -2.08 -5.98
CA ASP A 383 -9.05 -2.93 -5.33
C ASP A 383 -9.98 -2.08 -4.45
N VAL A 384 -11.14 -1.75 -4.99
CA VAL A 384 -12.07 -0.77 -4.43
C VAL A 384 -12.66 -1.19 -3.07
N CYS A 385 -13.01 -0.20 -2.25
CA CYS A 385 -13.47 -0.43 -0.88
C CYS A 385 -14.94 -0.85 -0.77
N ASN A 386 -15.77 -0.52 -1.76
CA ASN A 386 -17.20 -0.84 -1.76
C ASN A 386 -17.44 -2.26 -2.29
N THR A 387 -17.79 -3.18 -1.41
CA THR A 387 -18.00 -4.60 -1.73
C THR A 387 -19.22 -4.87 -2.62
N ALA A 388 -20.13 -3.91 -2.79
CA ALA A 388 -21.19 -4.03 -3.80
C ALA A 388 -20.61 -4.12 -5.22
N CYS A 389 -19.49 -3.43 -5.47
CA CYS A 389 -18.77 -3.53 -6.74
C CYS A 389 -18.15 -4.92 -6.95
N TRP A 390 -17.66 -5.57 -5.90
CA TRP A 390 -16.98 -6.87 -6.00
C TRP A 390 -17.87 -7.98 -6.56
N THR A 391 -19.19 -7.90 -6.28
CA THR A 391 -20.20 -8.87 -6.72
C THR A 391 -20.95 -8.43 -7.96
N ASN A 392 -20.68 -7.25 -8.48
CA ASN A 392 -21.26 -6.75 -9.72
C ASN A 392 -20.49 -7.35 -10.91
N ASP A 393 -21.16 -8.23 -11.65
CA ASP A 393 -20.56 -8.99 -12.75
C ASP A 393 -19.97 -8.10 -13.85
N THR A 394 -20.65 -6.99 -14.18
CA THR A 394 -20.16 -6.05 -15.20
C THR A 394 -18.95 -5.21 -14.73
N PHE A 395 -18.73 -5.13 -13.44
CA PHE A 395 -17.58 -4.49 -12.83
C PHE A 395 -16.44 -5.51 -12.67
N ALA A 396 -16.69 -6.61 -11.95
CA ALA A 396 -15.68 -7.59 -11.56
C ALA A 396 -15.11 -8.39 -12.74
N HIS A 397 -15.96 -8.71 -13.72
CA HIS A 397 -15.63 -9.56 -14.89
C HIS A 397 -15.61 -8.78 -16.21
N ASN A 398 -15.31 -7.48 -16.18
CA ASN A 398 -15.14 -6.71 -17.40
C ASN A 398 -13.90 -7.15 -18.17
N ASP A 399 -14.10 -7.90 -19.26
CA ASP A 399 -13.01 -8.38 -20.12
C ASP A 399 -12.24 -7.27 -20.85
N GLU A 400 -12.75 -6.05 -20.89
CA GLU A 400 -12.04 -4.89 -21.45
C GLU A 400 -11.06 -4.25 -20.45
N ASN A 401 -11.20 -4.56 -19.15
CA ASN A 401 -10.31 -4.05 -18.12
C ASN A 401 -8.92 -4.69 -18.24
N GLN A 402 -7.87 -3.88 -18.23
CA GLN A 402 -6.49 -4.34 -18.46
C GLN A 402 -5.99 -5.34 -17.42
N TYR A 403 -6.43 -5.25 -16.15
CA TYR A 403 -6.03 -6.14 -15.07
C TYR A 403 -6.71 -7.50 -15.20
N ASN A 404 -8.01 -7.52 -15.55
CA ASN A 404 -8.75 -8.74 -15.86
C ASN A 404 -8.15 -9.50 -17.07
N GLN A 405 -7.58 -8.75 -18.01
CA GLN A 405 -6.87 -9.35 -19.15
C GLN A 405 -5.45 -9.82 -18.82
N PHE A 406 -4.83 -9.26 -17.79
CA PHE A 406 -3.43 -9.55 -17.48
C PHE A 406 -3.28 -10.87 -16.72
N PHE A 407 -4.09 -11.07 -15.68
CA PHE A 407 -4.01 -12.24 -14.82
C PHE A 407 -4.83 -13.41 -15.37
N ILE A 408 -4.49 -14.64 -14.94
CA ILE A 408 -5.18 -15.87 -15.36
C ILE A 408 -6.62 -15.91 -14.82
N ASN A 409 -6.83 -15.31 -13.65
CA ASN A 409 -8.14 -15.22 -12.98
C ASN A 409 -8.54 -13.77 -12.73
N TYR A 410 -9.82 -13.56 -12.48
CA TYR A 410 -10.34 -12.23 -12.15
C TYR A 410 -9.93 -11.83 -10.72
N PRO A 411 -9.29 -10.65 -10.53
CA PRO A 411 -8.86 -10.20 -9.21
C PRO A 411 -9.98 -10.11 -8.17
N TYR A 412 -11.18 -9.70 -8.59
CA TYR A 412 -12.32 -9.58 -7.69
C TYR A 412 -12.90 -10.92 -7.21
N ASP A 413 -12.70 -12.02 -7.93
CA ASP A 413 -13.04 -13.37 -7.45
C ASP A 413 -12.21 -13.74 -6.23
N VAL A 414 -10.94 -13.32 -6.22
CA VAL A 414 -10.05 -13.52 -5.07
C VAL A 414 -10.53 -12.71 -3.88
N LEU A 415 -10.84 -11.41 -4.06
CA LEU A 415 -11.39 -10.56 -3.01
C LEU A 415 -12.70 -11.12 -2.44
N ASN A 416 -13.61 -11.55 -3.29
CA ASN A 416 -14.85 -12.21 -2.86
C ASN A 416 -14.58 -13.48 -2.05
N SER A 417 -13.56 -14.25 -2.44
CA SER A 417 -13.18 -15.47 -1.73
C SER A 417 -12.53 -15.19 -0.37
N ILE A 418 -11.80 -14.07 -0.24
CA ILE A 418 -11.27 -13.58 1.03
C ILE A 418 -12.43 -13.10 1.90
N GLY A 419 -13.29 -12.23 1.37
CA GLY A 419 -14.38 -11.58 2.09
C GLY A 419 -13.89 -10.45 3.00
N MET A 420 -14.67 -9.36 3.07
CA MET A 420 -14.25 -8.11 3.71
C MET A 420 -13.87 -8.21 5.19
N TYR A 421 -14.39 -9.19 5.93
CA TYR A 421 -14.09 -9.39 7.35
C TYR A 421 -12.81 -10.20 7.62
N ASN A 422 -12.25 -10.85 6.58
CA ASN A 422 -10.98 -11.56 6.65
C ASN A 422 -9.78 -10.70 6.25
N ILE A 423 -10.02 -9.42 5.99
CA ILE A 423 -8.97 -8.43 5.77
C ILE A 423 -8.67 -7.73 7.09
N GLY A 424 -7.41 -7.81 7.53
CA GLY A 424 -6.92 -7.10 8.70
C GLY A 424 -6.65 -5.62 8.40
N LYS A 425 -6.56 -4.82 9.45
CA LYS A 425 -6.14 -3.41 9.34
C LYS A 425 -4.68 -3.25 9.76
N ILE A 426 -4.04 -2.22 9.26
CA ILE A 426 -2.86 -1.64 9.85
C ILE A 426 -3.28 -0.48 10.77
N SER A 427 -2.59 -0.34 11.89
CA SER A 427 -2.80 0.80 12.78
C SER A 427 -1.91 1.97 12.37
N VAL A 428 -2.52 3.15 12.35
CA VAL A 428 -1.90 4.39 11.91
C VAL A 428 -1.96 5.38 13.06
N VAL A 429 -0.94 5.33 13.92
CA VAL A 429 -0.82 6.15 15.13
C VAL A 429 0.53 6.83 15.22
N LYS A 430 0.71 7.76 16.15
CA LYS A 430 1.92 8.60 16.25
C LYS A 430 3.24 7.79 16.21
N ILE A 431 3.29 6.61 16.82
CA ILE A 431 4.52 5.78 16.88
C ILE A 431 4.76 4.94 15.62
N SER A 432 3.77 4.80 14.72
CA SER A 432 3.88 3.92 13.54
C SER A 432 5.07 4.26 12.63
N PRO A 433 5.36 5.54 12.32
CA PRO A 433 6.52 5.87 11.49
C PRO A 433 7.84 5.41 12.13
N THR A 434 8.02 5.63 13.44
CA THR A 434 9.22 5.23 14.18
C THR A 434 9.42 3.71 14.16
N ILE A 435 8.34 2.93 14.39
CA ILE A 435 8.41 1.47 14.32
C ILE A 435 8.83 1.04 12.91
N ASN A 436 8.14 1.54 11.87
CA ASN A 436 8.43 1.16 10.49
C ASN A 436 9.86 1.51 10.07
N GLU A 437 10.36 2.70 10.45
CA GLU A 437 11.72 3.14 10.14
C GLU A 437 12.76 2.22 10.79
N ASN A 438 12.63 1.89 12.07
CA ASN A 438 13.57 1.01 12.75
C ASN A 438 13.50 -0.43 12.23
N VAL A 439 12.31 -0.93 11.94
CA VAL A 439 12.12 -2.26 11.35
C VAL A 439 12.81 -2.36 10.00
N CYS A 440 12.56 -1.44 9.07
CA CYS A 440 13.11 -1.50 7.71
C CYS A 440 14.60 -1.14 7.65
N ASN A 441 15.07 -0.19 8.47
CA ASN A 441 16.48 0.23 8.41
C ASN A 441 17.43 -0.66 9.21
N THR A 442 16.93 -1.42 10.18
CA THR A 442 17.77 -2.19 11.12
C THR A 442 17.30 -3.62 11.24
N THR A 443 16.14 -3.87 11.84
CA THR A 443 15.71 -5.20 12.29
C THR A 443 15.62 -6.22 11.15
N LEU A 444 14.97 -5.87 10.03
CA LEU A 444 14.84 -6.78 8.89
C LEU A 444 16.19 -7.06 8.23
N ASN A 445 17.08 -6.07 8.12
CA ASN A 445 18.41 -6.27 7.57
C ASN A 445 19.22 -7.25 8.47
N GLU A 446 19.23 -7.06 9.79
CA GLU A 446 19.95 -7.93 10.71
C GLU A 446 19.44 -9.37 10.66
N VAL A 447 18.12 -9.56 10.66
CA VAL A 447 17.50 -10.89 10.76
C VAL A 447 17.50 -11.64 9.43
N LEU A 448 17.36 -10.93 8.29
CA LEU A 448 17.18 -11.58 6.99
C LEU A 448 18.49 -11.65 6.17
N GLU A 449 19.42 -10.69 6.33
CA GLU A 449 20.74 -10.80 5.69
C GLU A 449 21.67 -11.75 6.45
N ASP A 450 21.50 -11.90 7.78
CA ASP A 450 22.14 -12.94 8.59
C ASP A 450 21.06 -13.86 9.22
N PRO A 451 20.63 -14.92 8.52
CA PRO A 451 19.59 -15.81 9.03
C PRO A 451 19.95 -16.56 10.31
N ASP A 452 21.20 -16.48 10.79
CA ASP A 452 21.63 -17.03 12.10
C ASP A 452 21.51 -16.00 13.22
N TYR A 453 21.23 -14.74 12.91
CA TYR A 453 20.97 -13.71 13.93
C TYR A 453 19.72 -14.05 14.76
N SER A 454 19.77 -13.76 16.04
CA SER A 454 18.67 -14.08 16.97
C SER A 454 17.48 -13.14 16.73
N VAL A 455 16.35 -13.70 16.35
CA VAL A 455 15.07 -12.93 16.22
C VAL A 455 14.68 -12.31 17.57
N ASP A 456 14.90 -13.01 18.69
CA ASP A 456 14.59 -12.49 20.03
C ASP A 456 15.45 -11.27 20.37
N ASP A 457 16.76 -11.30 20.05
CA ASP A 457 17.65 -10.19 20.32
C ASP A 457 17.31 -8.98 19.43
N ALA A 458 17.04 -9.19 18.13
CA ALA A 458 16.63 -8.14 17.22
C ALA A 458 15.31 -7.44 17.65
N LEU A 459 14.31 -8.22 18.06
CA LEU A 459 13.04 -7.67 18.55
C LEU A 459 13.18 -6.96 19.90
N GLN A 460 14.16 -7.39 20.77
CA GLN A 460 14.46 -6.66 22.00
C GLN A 460 15.11 -5.31 21.69
N GLU A 461 16.06 -5.25 20.77
CA GLU A 461 16.71 -4.01 20.34
C GLU A 461 15.71 -3.04 19.72
N LEU A 462 14.80 -3.57 18.89
CA LEU A 462 13.69 -2.78 18.33
C LEU A 462 12.78 -2.24 19.44
N GLN A 463 12.40 -3.05 20.43
CA GLN A 463 11.56 -2.61 21.54
C GLN A 463 12.26 -1.50 22.36
N ASP A 464 13.55 -1.64 22.64
CA ASP A 464 14.32 -0.65 23.39
C ASP A 464 14.36 0.70 22.62
N ALA A 465 14.50 0.67 21.28
CA ALA A 465 14.46 1.87 20.43
C ALA A 465 13.07 2.54 20.44
N VAL A 466 12.00 1.76 20.34
CA VAL A 466 10.61 2.26 20.35
C VAL A 466 10.26 2.81 21.74
N ASP A 467 10.70 2.18 22.82
CA ASP A 467 10.45 2.64 24.20
C ASP A 467 11.11 3.99 24.45
N MET A 468 12.34 4.20 23.96
CA MET A 468 13.01 5.51 24.08
C MET A 468 12.25 6.65 23.40
N GLU A 469 11.66 6.39 22.24
CA GLU A 469 10.88 7.41 21.51
C GLU A 469 9.53 7.68 22.19
N GLN A 470 8.91 6.67 22.83
CA GLN A 470 7.64 6.87 23.54
C GLN A 470 7.79 7.60 24.89
N GLU A 471 9.00 7.64 25.46
CA GLU A 471 9.28 8.36 26.71
C GLU A 471 9.57 9.86 26.48
N GLU A 472 9.85 10.30 25.24
CA GLU A 472 10.02 11.70 24.83
C GLU A 472 8.68 12.37 24.47
#